data_5db8ae13c62f69008b361a8d858c2525
#
_entry.id   5db8ae13c62f69008b361a8d858c2525
#
_cell.length_a   1.000
_cell.length_b   1.000
_cell.length_c   1.000
_cell.angle_alpha   90.00
_cell.angle_beta   90.00
_cell.angle_gamma   90.00
#
_symmetry.space_group_name_H-M   'P 1'
#
loop_
_entity.id
_entity.type
_entity.pdbx_description
1 polymer ?
#
loop_
_entity_poly.entity_id
_entity_poly.type
_entity_poly.pdbx_seq_one_letter_code
_entity_poly.pdbx_strand_id
1 'polypeptide(L)'
;MTGPTVAIDVGSLHGAQTGVGQFVGRLLDGLSRLDDPPAMQPYVLSFRAELSPGVRRLRWPAMAALRAWGRSDHPTADRALAGSDVVHGPNYIVPPSHLPTIVSVHDCWFLQRPEQVGGAVQHFGAVLRRAVRRGVTVHVPSQHTAVQVRELLGAERVAVVPLGAPTLLPPGPPIHLAGLDGRPYILALGAKEPRKNLPRLVDAFGLLHRRQPDLALVLLGPDGPDQHHIDAAIARQPREAADQILMIDYVTDDDRNAILHGAAALAYPSLDEGFGFSALEAMAAGVPVVAADAGSLPEVCGDAALLVNPRNPADMADALERIVTDDALRAELVSKGHEQTGRFSVARSATEMAALYRQLAAEGSSS
;
A
#
# COMPACT_ATOMS: atom_id res chain seq x y z
N MET A 1 -18.76 6.75 -28.38
CA MET A 1 -17.51 6.01 -28.72
C MET A 1 -17.25 5.11 -27.53
N THR A 2 -17.11 3.81 -27.76
CA THR A 2 -16.78 2.86 -26.67
C THR A 2 -15.38 3.18 -26.14
N GLY A 3 -15.23 3.23 -24.81
CA GLY A 3 -13.93 3.46 -24.16
C GLY A 3 -12.86 2.43 -24.57
N PRO A 4 -11.57 2.67 -24.28
CA PRO A 4 -10.50 1.76 -24.68
C PRO A 4 -10.62 0.40 -23.99
N THR A 5 -10.13 -0.65 -24.64
CA THR A 5 -9.97 -1.98 -24.06
C THR A 5 -8.62 -2.08 -23.36
N VAL A 6 -8.62 -2.33 -22.04
CA VAL A 6 -7.42 -2.39 -21.20
C VAL A 6 -7.16 -3.81 -20.73
N ALA A 7 -6.05 -4.41 -21.16
CA ALA A 7 -5.55 -5.64 -20.56
C ALA A 7 -4.92 -5.32 -19.20
N ILE A 8 -5.44 -5.88 -18.11
CA ILE A 8 -4.94 -5.64 -16.76
C ILE A 8 -4.55 -6.95 -16.06
N ASP A 9 -3.37 -6.96 -15.42
CA ASP A 9 -2.94 -8.09 -14.59
C ASP A 9 -3.74 -8.15 -13.28
N VAL A 10 -4.44 -9.25 -13.07
CA VAL A 10 -5.21 -9.51 -11.86
C VAL A 10 -4.57 -10.59 -10.97
N GLY A 11 -3.31 -10.91 -11.22
CA GLY A 11 -2.58 -11.92 -10.43
C GLY A 11 -2.56 -11.64 -8.93
N SER A 12 -2.55 -10.37 -8.52
CA SER A 12 -2.59 -9.95 -7.11
C SER A 12 -3.94 -10.17 -6.42
N LEU A 13 -5.00 -10.50 -7.16
CA LEU A 13 -6.31 -10.87 -6.59
C LEU A 13 -6.39 -12.35 -6.23
N HIS A 14 -5.39 -13.15 -6.61
CA HIS A 14 -5.32 -14.57 -6.30
C HIS A 14 -4.40 -14.82 -5.09
N GLY A 15 -4.91 -15.48 -4.07
CA GLY A 15 -4.18 -15.80 -2.83
C GLY A 15 -4.45 -14.83 -1.68
N ALA A 16 -3.49 -14.68 -0.77
CA ALA A 16 -3.62 -13.76 0.37
C ALA A 16 -3.75 -12.31 -0.11
N GLN A 17 -4.73 -11.59 0.41
CA GLN A 17 -4.95 -10.20 0.04
C GLN A 17 -3.81 -9.32 0.58
N THR A 18 -3.09 -8.69 -0.35
CA THR A 18 -2.06 -7.69 -0.07
C THR A 18 -2.61 -6.29 -0.35
N GLY A 19 -1.90 -5.24 0.09
CA GLY A 19 -2.26 -3.85 -0.26
C GLY A 19 -2.39 -3.62 -1.77
N VAL A 20 -1.56 -4.31 -2.58
CA VAL A 20 -1.68 -4.27 -4.05
C VAL A 20 -2.94 -4.98 -4.55
N GLY A 21 -3.30 -6.12 -3.96
CA GLY A 21 -4.57 -6.81 -4.29
C GLY A 21 -5.78 -5.92 -3.98
N GLN A 22 -5.79 -5.27 -2.83
CA GLN A 22 -6.84 -4.31 -2.47
C GLN A 22 -6.89 -3.13 -3.46
N PHE A 23 -5.75 -2.58 -3.88
CA PHE A 23 -5.72 -1.54 -4.90
C PHE A 23 -6.35 -2.01 -6.21
N VAL A 24 -5.95 -3.17 -6.74
CA VAL A 24 -6.48 -3.69 -8.00
C VAL A 24 -7.99 -3.94 -7.91
N GLY A 25 -8.45 -4.52 -6.81
CA GLY A 25 -9.88 -4.75 -6.58
C GLY A 25 -10.70 -3.45 -6.54
N ARG A 26 -10.23 -2.45 -5.78
CA ARG A 26 -10.88 -1.13 -5.70
C ARG A 26 -10.83 -0.37 -7.03
N LEU A 27 -9.74 -0.47 -7.76
CA LEU A 27 -9.61 0.14 -9.09
C LEU A 27 -10.63 -0.45 -10.06
N LEU A 28 -10.74 -1.77 -10.14
CA LEU A 28 -11.69 -2.45 -11.02
C LEU A 28 -13.15 -2.12 -10.65
N ASP A 29 -13.46 -2.14 -9.35
CA ASP A 29 -14.78 -1.73 -8.84
C ASP A 29 -15.08 -0.27 -9.18
N GLY A 30 -14.15 0.65 -8.93
CA GLY A 30 -14.33 2.07 -9.27
C GLY A 30 -14.49 2.32 -10.75
N LEU A 31 -13.69 1.66 -11.60
CA LEU A 31 -13.80 1.77 -13.06
C LEU A 31 -15.16 1.27 -13.56
N SER A 32 -15.68 0.18 -12.99
CA SER A 32 -16.97 -0.40 -13.41
C SER A 32 -18.18 0.50 -13.12
N ARG A 33 -18.02 1.48 -12.22
CA ARG A 33 -19.08 2.42 -11.79
C ARG A 33 -19.05 3.75 -12.53
N LEU A 34 -18.10 3.95 -13.46
CA LEU A 34 -18.06 5.15 -14.29
C LEU A 34 -19.20 5.13 -15.32
N ASP A 35 -19.67 6.31 -15.73
CA ASP A 35 -20.71 6.42 -16.78
C ASP A 35 -20.20 5.90 -18.14
N ASP A 36 -18.90 6.03 -18.43
CA ASP A 36 -18.24 5.54 -19.63
C ASP A 36 -16.99 4.74 -19.23
N PRO A 37 -17.16 3.47 -18.77
CA PRO A 37 -16.06 2.66 -18.28
C PRO A 37 -15.19 2.15 -19.43
N PRO A 38 -13.85 2.03 -19.24
CA PRO A 38 -13.02 1.27 -20.17
C PRO A 38 -13.41 -0.22 -20.15
N ALA A 39 -13.30 -0.87 -21.27
CA ALA A 39 -13.50 -2.33 -21.35
C ALA A 39 -12.30 -3.03 -20.70
N MET A 40 -12.51 -3.71 -19.57
CA MET A 40 -11.45 -4.40 -18.85
C MET A 40 -11.27 -5.83 -19.36
N GLN A 41 -10.04 -6.18 -19.71
CA GLN A 41 -9.64 -7.50 -20.14
C GLN A 41 -8.63 -8.08 -19.15
N PRO A 42 -9.07 -8.79 -18.09
CA PRO A 42 -8.19 -9.31 -17.08
C PRO A 42 -7.26 -10.39 -17.63
N TYR A 43 -6.00 -10.38 -17.21
CA TYR A 43 -5.05 -11.46 -17.48
C TYR A 43 -4.23 -11.83 -16.24
N VAL A 44 -3.60 -12.99 -16.28
CA VAL A 44 -2.69 -13.47 -15.22
C VAL A 44 -1.44 -14.07 -15.84
N LEU A 45 -0.28 -13.70 -15.31
CA LEU A 45 1.00 -14.36 -15.59
C LEU A 45 1.11 -15.63 -14.74
N SER A 46 0.61 -16.75 -15.24
CA SER A 46 0.68 -18.02 -14.55
C SER A 46 0.56 -19.20 -15.51
N PHE A 47 1.32 -20.26 -15.25
CA PHE A 47 1.19 -21.50 -15.97
C PHE A 47 0.09 -22.41 -15.41
N ARG A 48 -0.21 -22.32 -14.11
CA ARG A 48 -1.06 -23.28 -13.38
C ARG A 48 -2.23 -22.68 -12.62
N ALA A 49 -2.37 -21.35 -12.50
CA ALA A 49 -3.45 -20.76 -11.73
C ALA A 49 -4.82 -21.23 -12.24
N GLU A 50 -5.74 -21.53 -11.33
CA GLU A 50 -7.14 -21.64 -11.65
C GLU A 50 -7.69 -20.26 -11.93
N LEU A 51 -8.35 -20.09 -13.08
CA LEU A 51 -8.80 -18.78 -13.54
C LEU A 51 -10.33 -18.76 -13.62
N SER A 52 -10.90 -17.65 -13.20
CA SER A 52 -12.30 -17.35 -13.45
C SER A 52 -12.60 -17.19 -14.94
N PRO A 53 -13.85 -17.42 -15.38
CA PRO A 53 -14.25 -17.18 -16.78
C PRO A 53 -13.89 -15.75 -17.22
N GLY A 54 -13.38 -15.60 -18.43
CA GLY A 54 -13.01 -14.30 -19.00
C GLY A 54 -11.59 -13.83 -18.67
N VAL A 55 -10.87 -14.45 -17.74
CA VAL A 55 -9.47 -14.11 -17.44
C VAL A 55 -8.53 -14.79 -18.44
N ARG A 56 -7.71 -14.01 -19.14
CA ARG A 56 -6.70 -14.53 -20.07
C ARG A 56 -5.48 -15.06 -19.34
N ARG A 57 -4.79 -16.01 -19.93
CA ARG A 57 -3.59 -16.61 -19.37
C ARG A 57 -2.36 -16.32 -20.21
N LEU A 58 -1.34 -15.69 -19.60
CA LEU A 58 0.00 -15.70 -20.13
C LEU A 58 0.70 -16.99 -19.65
N ARG A 59 0.84 -17.95 -20.55
CA ARG A 59 1.32 -19.32 -20.23
C ARG A 59 2.84 -19.41 -20.14
N TRP A 60 3.42 -18.57 -19.26
CA TRP A 60 4.85 -18.64 -18.94
C TRP A 60 5.03 -18.90 -17.45
N PRO A 61 6.06 -19.69 -17.07
CA PRO A 61 6.47 -19.76 -15.68
C PRO A 61 6.91 -18.37 -15.22
N ALA A 62 6.27 -17.82 -14.18
CA ALA A 62 6.45 -16.43 -13.77
C ALA A 62 7.93 -16.08 -13.56
N MET A 63 8.69 -16.92 -12.82
CA MET A 63 10.12 -16.67 -12.59
C MET A 63 10.97 -16.71 -13.86
N ALA A 64 10.63 -17.54 -14.82
CA ALA A 64 11.33 -17.59 -16.11
C ALA A 64 11.03 -16.32 -16.93
N ALA A 65 9.77 -15.88 -16.95
CA ALA A 65 9.36 -14.64 -17.58
C ALA A 65 10.07 -13.42 -16.98
N LEU A 66 10.10 -13.29 -15.64
CA LEU A 66 10.79 -12.19 -14.96
C LEU A 66 12.28 -12.13 -15.30
N ARG A 67 12.96 -13.29 -15.31
CA ARG A 67 14.38 -13.37 -15.70
C ARG A 67 14.62 -13.00 -17.16
N ALA A 68 13.72 -13.44 -18.06
CA ALA A 68 13.78 -13.10 -19.47
C ALA A 68 13.54 -11.60 -19.69
N TRP A 69 12.49 -11.03 -19.10
CA TRP A 69 12.13 -9.62 -19.23
C TRP A 69 13.13 -8.65 -18.56
N GLY A 70 13.88 -9.12 -17.58
CA GLY A 70 14.99 -8.35 -17.04
C GLY A 70 16.20 -8.25 -17.99
N ARG A 71 16.29 -9.13 -19.03
CA ARG A 71 17.41 -9.23 -19.99
C ARG A 71 17.02 -8.89 -21.42
N SER A 72 15.79 -9.18 -21.83
CA SER A 72 15.30 -9.01 -23.20
C SER A 72 13.85 -8.55 -23.22
N ASP A 73 13.34 -8.08 -24.38
CA ASP A 73 11.95 -7.74 -24.58
C ASP A 73 11.12 -8.92 -25.11
N HIS A 74 11.61 -10.12 -24.89
CA HIS A 74 10.92 -11.36 -25.28
C HIS A 74 10.77 -12.31 -24.09
N PRO A 75 9.68 -13.12 -24.10
CA PRO A 75 8.58 -13.12 -25.09
C PRO A 75 7.66 -11.90 -24.92
N THR A 76 7.06 -11.42 -26.02
CA THR A 76 6.04 -10.35 -25.98
C THR A 76 4.65 -10.92 -25.66
N ALA A 77 3.79 -10.11 -25.08
CA ALA A 77 2.43 -10.51 -24.73
C ALA A 77 1.39 -10.23 -25.85
N ASP A 78 1.79 -9.59 -26.94
CA ASP A 78 0.89 -9.05 -27.97
C ASP A 78 -0.14 -10.05 -28.47
N ARG A 79 0.30 -11.29 -28.80
CA ARG A 79 -0.61 -12.33 -29.28
C ARG A 79 -1.65 -12.76 -28.23
N ALA A 80 -1.23 -12.85 -26.99
CA ALA A 80 -2.11 -13.27 -25.89
C ALA A 80 -3.08 -12.16 -25.46
N LEU A 81 -2.69 -10.89 -25.68
CA LEU A 81 -3.46 -9.70 -25.33
C LEU A 81 -4.05 -9.00 -26.56
N ALA A 82 -4.15 -9.70 -27.70
CA ALA A 82 -4.71 -9.15 -28.92
C ALA A 82 -6.15 -8.62 -28.69
N GLY A 83 -6.46 -7.46 -29.29
CA GLY A 83 -7.72 -6.76 -29.12
C GLY A 83 -7.78 -5.84 -27.91
N SER A 84 -6.65 -5.65 -27.20
CA SER A 84 -6.51 -4.58 -26.21
C SER A 84 -5.83 -3.35 -26.84
N ASP A 85 -6.17 -2.18 -26.34
CA ASP A 85 -5.56 -0.91 -26.75
C ASP A 85 -4.43 -0.50 -25.80
N VAL A 86 -4.50 -0.93 -24.51
CA VAL A 86 -3.53 -0.62 -23.46
C VAL A 86 -3.25 -1.87 -22.64
N VAL A 87 -2.00 -2.03 -22.18
CA VAL A 87 -1.60 -3.11 -21.25
C VAL A 87 -1.19 -2.51 -19.92
N HIS A 88 -1.85 -2.90 -18.83
CA HIS A 88 -1.55 -2.45 -17.48
C HIS A 88 -1.03 -3.59 -16.59
N GLY A 89 0.18 -3.39 -16.04
CA GLY A 89 0.74 -4.19 -14.96
C GLY A 89 0.64 -3.44 -13.63
N PRO A 90 -0.38 -3.70 -12.80
CA PRO A 90 -0.63 -2.91 -11.59
C PRO A 90 0.22 -3.33 -10.38
N ASN A 91 1.16 -4.26 -10.55
CA ASN A 91 2.01 -4.79 -9.49
C ASN A 91 3.48 -4.87 -9.94
N TYR A 92 4.12 -3.70 -10.13
CA TYR A 92 5.55 -3.53 -10.46
C TYR A 92 6.02 -4.19 -11.76
N ILE A 93 5.23 -5.06 -12.37
CA ILE A 93 5.59 -5.84 -13.55
C ILE A 93 4.57 -5.62 -14.65
N VAL A 94 5.07 -5.40 -15.86
CA VAL A 94 4.27 -5.44 -17.08
C VAL A 94 5.02 -6.22 -18.15
N PRO A 95 4.36 -7.14 -18.89
CA PRO A 95 5.00 -7.88 -19.96
C PRO A 95 5.42 -6.93 -21.10
N PRO A 96 6.50 -7.25 -21.83
CA PRO A 96 6.82 -6.57 -23.07
C PRO A 96 5.66 -6.66 -24.06
N SER A 97 5.30 -5.52 -24.66
CA SER A 97 4.26 -5.39 -25.67
C SER A 97 4.58 -4.22 -26.60
N HIS A 98 4.08 -4.26 -27.84
CA HIS A 98 4.08 -3.12 -28.78
C HIS A 98 2.90 -2.17 -28.55
N LEU A 99 1.90 -2.61 -27.77
CA LEU A 99 0.79 -1.77 -27.35
C LEU A 99 1.27 -0.71 -26.34
N PRO A 100 0.60 0.42 -26.20
CA PRO A 100 0.78 1.34 -25.10
C PRO A 100 0.72 0.61 -23.76
N THR A 101 1.72 0.84 -22.94
CA THR A 101 1.92 0.03 -21.73
C THR A 101 2.09 0.93 -20.51
N ILE A 102 1.44 0.56 -19.41
CA ILE A 102 1.55 1.23 -18.12
C ILE A 102 1.92 0.22 -17.03
N VAL A 103 2.78 0.62 -16.11
CA VAL A 103 3.14 -0.16 -14.93
C VAL A 103 2.92 0.66 -13.67
N SER A 104 2.22 0.10 -12.67
CA SER A 104 2.12 0.75 -11.35
C SER A 104 3.30 0.39 -10.47
N VAL A 105 3.91 1.41 -9.88
CA VAL A 105 4.98 1.31 -8.90
C VAL A 105 4.48 1.94 -7.60
N HIS A 106 4.25 1.10 -6.58
CA HIS A 106 3.61 1.53 -5.33
C HIS A 106 4.59 2.16 -4.35
N ASP A 107 5.85 1.70 -4.33
CA ASP A 107 6.99 2.24 -3.59
C ASP A 107 8.30 1.86 -4.29
N CYS A 108 9.40 2.41 -3.82
CA CYS A 108 10.73 2.12 -4.36
C CYS A 108 11.68 1.49 -3.33
N TRP A 109 11.17 0.98 -2.21
CA TRP A 109 12.01 0.40 -1.17
C TRP A 109 12.92 -0.73 -1.68
N PHE A 110 12.39 -1.60 -2.51
CA PHE A 110 13.14 -2.71 -3.12
C PHE A 110 14.26 -2.26 -4.06
N LEU A 111 14.21 -1.03 -4.58
CA LEU A 111 15.29 -0.43 -5.38
C LEU A 111 16.35 0.23 -4.50
N GLN A 112 15.95 0.80 -3.37
CA GLN A 112 16.81 1.49 -2.41
C GLN A 112 17.52 0.52 -1.47
N ARG A 113 16.86 -0.59 -1.12
CA ARG A 113 17.31 -1.61 -0.17
C ARG A 113 17.17 -3.03 -0.76
N PRO A 114 17.85 -3.33 -1.87
CA PRO A 114 17.73 -4.63 -2.53
C PRO A 114 18.16 -5.81 -1.65
N GLU A 115 19.00 -5.56 -0.65
CA GLU A 115 19.44 -6.56 0.33
C GLU A 115 18.33 -6.99 1.32
N GLN A 116 17.26 -6.19 1.45
CA GLN A 116 16.16 -6.46 2.36
C GLN A 116 14.98 -7.18 1.68
N VAL A 117 15.09 -7.48 0.39
CA VAL A 117 14.03 -8.13 -0.37
C VAL A 117 14.51 -9.46 -0.95
N GLY A 118 13.57 -10.42 -1.04
CA GLY A 118 13.85 -11.76 -1.55
C GLY A 118 12.84 -12.24 -2.60
N GLY A 119 12.96 -13.49 -3.00
CA GLY A 119 12.02 -14.13 -3.90
C GLY A 119 11.92 -13.46 -5.27
N ALA A 120 10.70 -13.25 -5.75
CA ALA A 120 10.43 -12.63 -7.05
C ALA A 120 10.80 -11.14 -7.06
N VAL A 121 10.69 -10.44 -5.94
CA VAL A 121 10.87 -8.97 -5.83
C VAL A 121 12.29 -8.55 -6.21
N GLN A 122 13.31 -9.37 -5.94
CA GLN A 122 14.69 -9.09 -6.35
C GLN A 122 14.87 -8.91 -7.88
N HIS A 123 13.92 -9.41 -8.70
CA HIS A 123 13.97 -9.27 -10.15
C HIS A 123 13.24 -8.02 -10.66
N PHE A 124 12.37 -7.42 -9.85
CA PHE A 124 11.51 -6.29 -10.26
C PHE A 124 12.33 -5.11 -10.77
N GLY A 125 13.42 -4.75 -10.10
CA GLY A 125 14.27 -3.63 -10.50
C GLY A 125 14.83 -3.77 -11.93
N ALA A 126 15.27 -4.96 -12.32
CA ALA A 126 15.77 -5.21 -13.66
C ALA A 126 14.67 -5.13 -14.74
N VAL A 127 13.49 -5.70 -14.43
CA VAL A 127 12.33 -5.66 -15.32
C VAL A 127 11.83 -4.24 -15.50
N LEU A 128 11.70 -3.46 -14.41
CA LEU A 128 11.27 -2.07 -14.45
C LEU A 128 12.23 -1.17 -15.23
N ARG A 129 13.55 -1.25 -14.97
CA ARG A 129 14.54 -0.48 -15.72
C ARG A 129 14.45 -0.76 -17.21
N ARG A 130 14.17 -2.00 -17.60
CA ARG A 130 13.99 -2.34 -18.99
C ARG A 130 12.66 -1.84 -19.54
N ALA A 131 11.58 -1.93 -18.80
CA ALA A 131 10.27 -1.38 -19.17
C ALA A 131 10.35 0.14 -19.39
N VAL A 132 11.00 0.87 -18.48
CA VAL A 132 11.23 2.32 -18.60
C VAL A 132 12.02 2.65 -19.88
N ARG A 133 13.09 1.91 -20.21
CA ARG A 133 13.83 2.12 -21.46
C ARG A 133 13.02 1.86 -22.73
N ARG A 134 11.93 1.10 -22.66
CA ARG A 134 10.97 0.93 -23.76
C ARG A 134 9.95 2.06 -23.87
N GLY A 135 9.99 3.05 -22.98
CA GLY A 135 9.02 4.15 -22.97
C GLY A 135 7.69 3.82 -22.29
N VAL A 136 7.66 2.81 -21.42
CA VAL A 136 6.47 2.48 -20.63
C VAL A 136 6.09 3.65 -19.73
N THR A 137 4.80 3.98 -19.63
CA THR A 137 4.31 4.95 -18.66
C THR A 137 4.31 4.34 -17.27
N VAL A 138 4.96 5.01 -16.32
CA VAL A 138 5.00 4.59 -14.92
C VAL A 138 3.90 5.31 -14.15
N HIS A 139 2.88 4.59 -13.71
CA HIS A 139 1.89 5.08 -12.76
C HIS A 139 2.44 4.95 -11.34
N VAL A 140 2.28 6.01 -10.56
CA VAL A 140 2.68 6.07 -9.15
C VAL A 140 1.60 6.73 -8.30
N PRO A 141 1.48 6.36 -7.00
CA PRO A 141 0.39 6.84 -6.15
C PRO A 141 0.63 8.22 -5.52
N SER A 142 1.86 8.76 -5.58
CA SER A 142 2.25 10.00 -4.90
C SER A 142 3.34 10.75 -5.64
N GLN A 143 3.50 12.05 -5.35
CA GLN A 143 4.61 12.85 -5.86
C GLN A 143 5.96 12.34 -5.30
N HIS A 144 5.96 11.87 -4.05
CA HIS A 144 7.14 11.24 -3.46
C HIS A 144 7.63 10.06 -4.31
N THR A 145 6.75 9.12 -4.64
CA THR A 145 7.11 7.97 -5.50
C THR A 145 7.47 8.42 -6.92
N ALA A 146 6.85 9.50 -7.44
CA ALA A 146 7.20 10.04 -8.75
C ALA A 146 8.65 10.55 -8.80
N VAL A 147 9.12 11.22 -7.75
CA VAL A 147 10.52 11.63 -7.63
C VAL A 147 11.43 10.39 -7.60
N GLN A 148 11.11 9.41 -6.78
CA GLN A 148 11.91 8.19 -6.65
C GLN A 148 12.04 7.40 -7.97
N VAL A 149 10.96 7.22 -8.74
CA VAL A 149 11.03 6.48 -10.01
C VAL A 149 11.81 7.26 -11.08
N ARG A 150 11.76 8.59 -11.07
CA ARG A 150 12.62 9.41 -11.95
C ARG A 150 14.10 9.26 -11.60
N GLU A 151 14.44 9.35 -10.32
CA GLU A 151 15.83 9.25 -9.86
C GLU A 151 16.41 7.84 -9.98
N LEU A 152 15.67 6.81 -9.56
CA LEU A 152 16.17 5.44 -9.45
C LEU A 152 16.06 4.64 -10.76
N LEU A 153 15.10 4.98 -11.62
CA LEU A 153 14.82 4.26 -12.87
C LEU A 153 15.07 5.08 -14.13
N GLY A 154 15.23 6.41 -14.02
CA GLY A 154 15.29 7.31 -15.18
C GLY A 154 13.95 7.41 -15.91
N ALA A 155 12.81 7.27 -15.21
CA ALA A 155 11.50 7.28 -15.82
C ALA A 155 11.12 8.70 -16.28
N GLU A 156 10.93 8.88 -17.58
CA GLU A 156 10.51 10.15 -18.17
C GLU A 156 8.97 10.28 -18.22
N ARG A 157 8.28 9.17 -18.51
CA ARG A 157 6.81 9.09 -18.59
C ARG A 157 6.25 8.63 -17.24
N VAL A 158 5.94 9.58 -16.37
CA VAL A 158 5.40 9.31 -15.02
C VAL A 158 4.04 9.98 -14.88
N ALA A 159 3.03 9.17 -14.54
CA ALA A 159 1.68 9.61 -14.22
C ALA A 159 1.41 9.41 -12.73
N VAL A 160 1.07 10.49 -12.03
CA VAL A 160 0.69 10.43 -10.61
C VAL A 160 -0.84 10.36 -10.53
N VAL A 161 -1.34 9.21 -10.10
CA VAL A 161 -2.77 9.00 -9.82
C VAL A 161 -2.88 8.43 -8.40
N PRO A 162 -3.37 9.21 -7.43
CA PRO A 162 -3.53 8.73 -6.06
C PRO A 162 -4.41 7.49 -5.97
N LEU A 163 -4.10 6.60 -5.05
CA LEU A 163 -4.93 5.44 -4.79
C LEU A 163 -6.20 5.85 -4.04
N GLY A 164 -7.32 5.19 -4.32
CA GLY A 164 -8.59 5.46 -3.64
C GLY A 164 -8.54 5.06 -2.17
N ALA A 165 -9.09 5.91 -1.30
CA ALA A 165 -9.27 5.59 0.11
C ALA A 165 -10.16 4.35 0.26
N PRO A 166 -9.86 3.49 1.24
CA PRO A 166 -10.64 2.29 1.49
C PRO A 166 -12.07 2.64 1.93
N THR A 167 -13.02 1.85 1.47
CA THR A 167 -14.37 1.83 2.06
C THR A 167 -14.30 0.91 3.26
N LEU A 168 -14.50 1.45 4.45
CA LEU A 168 -14.60 0.65 5.67
C LEU A 168 -16.04 0.18 5.88
N LEU A 169 -16.17 -1.05 6.34
CA LEU A 169 -17.43 -1.56 6.86
C LEU A 169 -17.76 -0.83 8.17
N PRO A 170 -19.05 -0.68 8.54
CA PRO A 170 -19.41 -0.20 9.87
C PRO A 170 -18.68 -1.03 10.93
N PRO A 171 -18.30 -0.43 12.08
CA PRO A 171 -17.67 -1.19 13.14
C PRO A 171 -18.58 -2.36 13.53
N GLY A 172 -18.01 -3.56 13.52
CA GLY A 172 -18.67 -4.74 14.07
C GLY A 172 -18.79 -4.67 15.59
N PRO A 173 -19.31 -5.71 16.24
CA PRO A 173 -19.29 -5.79 17.69
C PRO A 173 -17.86 -5.67 18.20
N PRO A 174 -17.64 -5.05 19.38
CA PRO A 174 -16.29 -4.92 19.94
C PRO A 174 -15.61 -6.28 20.01
N ILE A 175 -14.40 -6.36 19.46
CA ILE A 175 -13.60 -7.58 19.53
C ILE A 175 -12.94 -7.66 20.91
N HIS A 176 -12.99 -8.85 21.50
CA HIS A 176 -12.22 -9.13 22.70
C HIS A 176 -10.82 -9.59 22.29
N LEU A 177 -9.84 -8.70 22.44
CA LEU A 177 -8.43 -9.07 22.26
C LEU A 177 -7.91 -9.63 23.59
N ALA A 178 -7.59 -10.92 23.60
CA ALA A 178 -7.00 -11.55 24.77
C ALA A 178 -5.70 -10.81 25.16
N GLY A 179 -5.58 -10.45 26.44
CA GLY A 179 -4.46 -9.68 26.96
C GLY A 179 -4.64 -8.17 26.99
N LEU A 180 -5.71 -7.61 26.37
CA LEU A 180 -6.03 -6.18 26.51
C LEU A 180 -6.96 -5.87 27.68
N ASP A 181 -7.82 -6.80 28.09
CA ASP A 181 -8.76 -6.66 29.21
C ASP A 181 -9.59 -5.34 29.15
N GLY A 182 -9.94 -4.90 27.93
CA GLY A 182 -10.65 -3.65 27.70
C GLY A 182 -9.82 -2.37 27.78
N ARG A 183 -8.50 -2.46 27.87
CA ARG A 183 -7.60 -1.30 27.88
C ARG A 183 -7.58 -0.56 26.56
N PRO A 184 -7.40 0.77 26.55
CA PRO A 184 -7.13 1.52 25.34
C PRO A 184 -5.78 1.10 24.75
N TYR A 185 -5.66 1.15 23.42
CA TYR A 185 -4.43 0.74 22.76
C TYR A 185 -4.06 1.61 21.56
N ILE A 186 -2.75 1.72 21.36
CA ILE A 186 -2.17 2.22 20.12
C ILE A 186 -2.07 1.05 19.13
N LEU A 187 -2.48 1.28 17.88
CA LEU A 187 -2.42 0.27 16.82
C LEU A 187 -1.32 0.61 15.81
N ALA A 188 -0.54 -0.39 15.41
CA ALA A 188 0.28 -0.35 14.20
C ALA A 188 -0.13 -1.45 13.25
N LEU A 189 -0.33 -1.12 11.97
CA LEU A 189 -0.82 -2.04 10.92
C LEU A 189 0.24 -2.29 9.85
N GLY A 190 0.45 -3.55 9.51
CA GLY A 190 1.26 -3.96 8.37
C GLY A 190 2.24 -5.08 8.68
N ALA A 191 2.80 -5.69 7.63
CA ALA A 191 3.81 -6.74 7.77
C ALA A 191 5.03 -6.23 8.55
N LYS A 192 5.67 -7.12 9.31
CA LYS A 192 6.83 -6.81 10.16
C LYS A 192 8.10 -6.67 9.29
N GLU A 193 8.15 -5.59 8.54
CA GLU A 193 9.23 -5.23 7.61
C GLU A 193 10.11 -4.09 8.16
N PRO A 194 11.42 -4.05 7.83
CA PRO A 194 12.34 -3.01 8.32
C PRO A 194 11.86 -1.57 8.04
N ARG A 195 11.22 -1.33 6.88
CA ARG A 195 10.71 -0.01 6.54
C ARG A 195 9.56 0.46 7.44
N LYS A 196 8.82 -0.46 8.09
CA LYS A 196 7.74 -0.14 9.03
C LYS A 196 8.25 0.37 10.38
N ASN A 197 9.54 0.16 10.68
CA ASN A 197 10.22 0.77 11.83
C ASN A 197 9.59 0.45 13.19
N LEU A 198 8.98 -0.73 13.30
CA LEU A 198 8.29 -1.17 14.51
C LEU A 198 9.21 -1.27 15.75
N PRO A 199 10.49 -1.64 15.64
CA PRO A 199 11.39 -1.61 16.80
C PRO A 199 11.47 -0.24 17.49
N ARG A 200 11.50 0.87 16.70
CA ARG A 200 11.50 2.22 17.29
C ARG A 200 10.15 2.62 17.88
N LEU A 201 9.06 2.11 17.33
CA LEU A 201 7.74 2.28 17.94
C LEU A 201 7.68 1.58 19.30
N VAL A 202 8.26 0.40 19.43
CA VAL A 202 8.38 -0.31 20.73
C VAL A 202 9.19 0.52 21.72
N ASP A 203 10.30 1.12 21.28
CA ASP A 203 11.10 2.02 22.14
C ASP A 203 10.29 3.27 22.54
N ALA A 204 9.52 3.86 21.61
CA ALA A 204 8.62 4.98 21.90
C ALA A 204 7.50 4.59 22.88
N PHE A 205 6.92 3.40 22.69
CA PHE A 205 5.90 2.89 23.60
C PHE A 205 6.44 2.68 25.02
N GLY A 206 7.67 2.20 25.19
CA GLY A 206 8.31 2.11 26.50
C GLY A 206 8.46 3.46 27.20
N LEU A 207 8.67 4.56 26.47
CA LEU A 207 8.66 5.92 27.01
C LEU A 207 7.25 6.38 27.37
N LEU A 208 6.28 6.11 26.50
CA LEU A 208 4.88 6.46 26.69
C LEU A 208 4.27 5.72 27.89
N HIS A 209 4.52 4.42 28.02
CA HIS A 209 3.97 3.58 29.08
C HIS A 209 4.30 4.06 30.49
N ARG A 210 5.46 4.69 30.71
CA ARG A 210 5.83 5.30 32.01
C ARG A 210 4.87 6.41 32.41
N ARG A 211 4.22 7.08 31.46
CA ARG A 211 3.31 8.22 31.64
C ARG A 211 1.84 7.78 31.54
N GLN A 212 1.60 6.71 30.77
CA GLN A 212 0.28 6.16 30.49
C GLN A 212 0.28 4.64 30.70
N PRO A 213 0.32 4.15 31.97
CA PRO A 213 0.52 2.72 32.26
C PRO A 213 -0.67 1.82 31.88
N ASP A 214 -1.86 2.40 31.68
CA ASP A 214 -3.05 1.66 31.27
C ASP A 214 -3.14 1.43 29.75
N LEU A 215 -2.22 2.06 28.98
CA LEU A 215 -2.21 1.95 27.53
C LEU A 215 -1.47 0.69 27.08
N ALA A 216 -1.99 0.04 26.03
CA ALA A 216 -1.34 -1.08 25.37
C ALA A 216 -0.86 -0.71 23.96
N LEU A 217 0.01 -1.53 23.37
CA LEU A 217 0.47 -1.46 21.99
C LEU A 217 0.06 -2.73 21.25
N VAL A 218 -0.64 -2.60 20.13
CA VAL A 218 -1.01 -3.71 19.25
C VAL A 218 -0.26 -3.60 17.94
N LEU A 219 0.56 -4.60 17.63
CA LEU A 219 1.27 -4.75 16.36
C LEU A 219 0.54 -5.81 15.54
N LEU A 220 -0.29 -5.36 14.58
CA LEU A 220 -1.14 -6.23 13.76
C LEU A 220 -0.59 -6.36 12.34
N GLY A 221 -0.25 -7.56 11.95
CA GLY A 221 0.18 -7.92 10.61
C GLY A 221 1.11 -9.13 10.59
N PRO A 222 1.27 -9.75 9.42
CA PRO A 222 2.04 -10.97 9.29
C PRO A 222 3.50 -10.79 9.69
N ASP A 223 4.09 -11.88 10.14
CA ASP A 223 5.52 -11.98 10.40
C ASP A 223 6.33 -11.62 9.15
N GLY A 224 7.50 -11.07 9.38
CA GLY A 224 8.37 -10.60 8.32
C GLY A 224 9.85 -10.58 8.74
N PRO A 225 10.71 -10.08 7.85
CA PRO A 225 12.17 -10.12 8.08
C PRO A 225 12.63 -9.31 9.29
N ASP A 226 11.80 -8.41 9.84
CA ASP A 226 12.15 -7.56 10.98
C ASP A 226 11.72 -8.14 12.34
N GLN A 227 11.09 -9.32 12.36
CA GLN A 227 10.57 -9.94 13.60
C GLN A 227 11.60 -9.98 14.72
N HIS A 228 12.81 -10.45 14.44
CA HIS A 228 13.88 -10.56 15.44
C HIS A 228 14.33 -9.23 16.05
N HIS A 229 14.26 -8.13 15.29
CA HIS A 229 14.55 -6.78 15.81
C HIS A 229 13.42 -6.27 16.69
N ILE A 230 12.16 -6.60 16.36
CA ILE A 230 10.99 -6.28 17.18
C ILE A 230 11.07 -7.02 18.51
N ASP A 231 11.33 -8.33 18.50
CA ASP A 231 11.50 -9.16 19.69
C ASP A 231 12.62 -8.63 20.60
N ALA A 232 13.75 -8.27 19.99
CA ALA A 232 14.87 -7.64 20.71
C ALA A 232 14.50 -6.26 21.29
N ALA A 233 13.67 -5.47 20.61
CA ALA A 233 13.19 -4.20 21.13
C ALA A 233 12.24 -4.40 22.31
N ILE A 234 11.33 -5.35 22.24
CA ILE A 234 10.41 -5.71 23.34
C ILE A 234 11.22 -6.20 24.56
N ALA A 235 12.20 -7.08 24.35
CA ALA A 235 13.03 -7.62 25.43
C ALA A 235 13.87 -6.57 26.17
N ARG A 236 14.10 -5.38 25.55
CA ARG A 236 14.79 -4.25 26.20
C ARG A 236 13.86 -3.41 27.08
N GLN A 237 12.55 -3.53 26.93
CA GLN A 237 11.59 -2.75 27.70
C GLN A 237 11.48 -3.27 29.16
N PRO A 238 11.12 -2.39 30.11
CA PRO A 238 10.67 -2.86 31.44
C PRO A 238 9.54 -3.88 31.27
N ARG A 239 9.49 -4.87 32.17
CA ARG A 239 8.53 -5.96 32.08
C ARG A 239 7.08 -5.48 32.00
N GLU A 240 6.76 -4.45 32.78
CA GLU A 240 5.42 -3.87 32.82
C GLU A 240 5.01 -3.30 31.45
N ALA A 241 5.93 -2.72 30.71
CA ALA A 241 5.68 -2.22 29.36
C ALA A 241 5.68 -3.36 28.32
N ALA A 242 6.62 -4.31 28.45
CA ALA A 242 6.70 -5.45 27.54
C ALA A 242 5.44 -6.32 27.57
N ASP A 243 4.88 -6.56 28.78
CA ASP A 243 3.65 -7.33 28.99
C ASP A 243 2.39 -6.63 28.41
N GLN A 244 2.48 -5.34 28.00
CA GLN A 244 1.41 -4.57 27.33
C GLN A 244 1.58 -4.49 25.81
N ILE A 245 2.53 -5.20 25.21
CA ILE A 245 2.73 -5.23 23.76
C ILE A 245 2.17 -6.54 23.21
N LEU A 246 1.12 -6.43 22.39
CA LEU A 246 0.49 -7.56 21.72
C LEU A 246 0.93 -7.63 20.26
N MET A 247 1.43 -8.78 19.85
CA MET A 247 1.70 -9.08 18.45
C MET A 247 0.60 -10.00 17.91
N ILE A 248 -0.05 -9.60 16.84
CA ILE A 248 -1.13 -10.36 16.19
C ILE A 248 -0.75 -10.53 14.72
N ASP A 249 -0.74 -11.77 14.23
CA ASP A 249 -0.29 -12.05 12.86
C ASP A 249 -1.41 -11.86 11.85
N TYR A 250 -2.38 -12.76 11.87
CA TYR A 250 -3.50 -12.76 10.93
C TYR A 250 -4.83 -12.72 11.67
N VAL A 251 -5.73 -11.92 11.15
CA VAL A 251 -7.14 -11.85 11.58
C VAL A 251 -8.02 -11.78 10.34
N THR A 252 -9.32 -12.04 10.48
CA THR A 252 -10.28 -11.80 9.41
C THR A 252 -10.39 -10.30 9.08
N ASP A 253 -10.92 -9.95 7.90
CA ASP A 253 -11.15 -8.54 7.54
C ASP A 253 -12.11 -7.86 8.52
N ASP A 254 -13.13 -8.57 9.01
CA ASP A 254 -14.08 -8.06 10.01
C ASP A 254 -13.39 -7.79 11.35
N ASP A 255 -12.55 -8.72 11.82
CA ASP A 255 -11.77 -8.53 13.05
C ASP A 255 -10.76 -7.39 12.90
N ARG A 256 -10.07 -7.31 11.74
CA ARG A 256 -9.15 -6.23 11.44
C ARG A 256 -9.86 -4.86 11.49
N ASN A 257 -11.06 -4.79 10.93
CA ASN A 257 -11.87 -3.58 10.95
C ASN A 257 -12.29 -3.23 12.39
N ALA A 258 -12.73 -4.20 13.17
CA ALA A 258 -13.09 -4.00 14.59
C ALA A 258 -11.89 -3.53 15.43
N ILE A 259 -10.71 -4.15 15.23
CA ILE A 259 -9.46 -3.74 15.89
C ILE A 259 -9.09 -2.30 15.49
N LEU A 260 -9.24 -1.94 14.22
CA LEU A 260 -8.94 -0.59 13.77
C LEU A 260 -9.87 0.44 14.43
N HIS A 261 -11.17 0.21 14.42
CA HIS A 261 -12.16 1.11 15.04
C HIS A 261 -12.01 1.24 16.57
N GLY A 262 -11.52 0.20 17.25
CA GLY A 262 -11.28 0.19 18.69
C GLY A 262 -9.99 0.89 19.13
N ALA A 263 -9.10 1.28 18.20
CA ALA A 263 -7.82 1.88 18.53
C ALA A 263 -7.97 3.32 19.05
N ALA A 264 -7.24 3.68 20.10
CA ALA A 264 -7.15 5.05 20.57
C ALA A 264 -6.39 5.95 19.59
N ALA A 265 -5.39 5.40 18.89
CA ALA A 265 -4.68 6.05 17.79
C ALA A 265 -4.00 4.99 16.90
N LEU A 266 -3.77 5.35 15.63
CA LEU A 266 -2.84 4.61 14.76
C LEU A 266 -1.45 5.23 14.85
N ALA A 267 -0.43 4.40 15.11
CA ALA A 267 0.97 4.75 14.96
C ALA A 267 1.51 4.21 13.62
N TYR A 268 2.03 5.12 12.77
CA TYR A 268 2.53 4.78 11.45
C TYR A 268 3.97 5.30 11.25
N PRO A 269 4.96 4.69 11.93
CA PRO A 269 6.32 5.21 12.06
C PRO A 269 7.23 4.88 10.88
N SER A 270 6.68 4.56 9.71
CA SER A 270 7.41 4.03 8.56
C SER A 270 8.53 4.96 8.10
N LEU A 271 9.67 4.39 7.75
CA LEU A 271 10.83 5.12 7.22
C LEU A 271 10.64 5.58 5.77
N ASP A 272 9.80 4.87 5.03
CA ASP A 272 9.39 5.19 3.66
C ASP A 272 8.08 4.49 3.33
N GLU A 273 7.19 5.19 2.63
CA GLU A 273 5.95 4.68 2.09
C GLU A 273 5.68 5.30 0.73
N GLY A 274 5.12 4.52 -0.17
CA GLY A 274 4.75 5.06 -1.48
C GLY A 274 3.39 5.74 -1.49
N PHE A 275 2.49 5.43 -0.51
CA PHE A 275 1.20 6.11 -0.37
C PHE A 275 0.77 6.27 1.09
N GLY A 276 0.44 5.18 1.80
CA GLY A 276 0.00 5.30 3.19
C GLY A 276 -1.45 4.87 3.41
N PHE A 277 -1.85 3.76 2.80
CA PHE A 277 -3.21 3.24 2.95
C PHE A 277 -3.67 3.12 4.41
N SER A 278 -2.82 2.60 5.31
CA SER A 278 -3.20 2.39 6.70
C SER A 278 -3.55 3.70 7.41
N ALA A 279 -2.91 4.81 7.06
CA ALA A 279 -3.27 6.12 7.60
C ALA A 279 -4.67 6.55 7.14
N LEU A 280 -4.96 6.43 5.84
CA LEU A 280 -6.29 6.76 5.30
C LEU A 280 -7.37 5.81 5.83
N GLU A 281 -7.06 4.53 6.05
CA GLU A 281 -7.99 3.58 6.69
C GLU A 281 -8.33 4.01 8.11
N ALA A 282 -7.33 4.41 8.90
CA ALA A 282 -7.55 4.90 10.26
C ALA A 282 -8.38 6.20 10.26
N MET A 283 -8.04 7.15 9.40
CA MET A 283 -8.79 8.39 9.24
C MET A 283 -10.26 8.14 8.86
N ALA A 284 -10.51 7.20 7.92
CA ALA A 284 -11.86 6.81 7.53
C ALA A 284 -12.63 6.10 8.65
N ALA A 285 -11.93 5.44 9.57
CA ALA A 285 -12.50 4.83 10.77
C ALA A 285 -12.72 5.82 11.93
N GLY A 286 -12.36 7.10 11.76
CA GLY A 286 -12.40 8.09 12.84
C GLY A 286 -11.31 7.87 13.89
N VAL A 287 -10.21 7.21 13.54
CA VAL A 287 -9.06 6.96 14.42
C VAL A 287 -7.96 7.98 14.12
N PRO A 288 -7.52 8.77 15.09
CA PRO A 288 -6.47 9.76 14.90
C PRO A 288 -5.12 9.07 14.61
N VAL A 289 -4.26 9.78 13.86
CA VAL A 289 -3.02 9.20 13.32
C VAL A 289 -1.80 9.98 13.81
N VAL A 290 -0.79 9.24 14.30
CA VAL A 290 0.60 9.71 14.39
C VAL A 290 1.38 9.05 13.25
N ALA A 291 1.87 9.83 12.30
CA ALA A 291 2.58 9.34 11.14
C ALA A 291 4.01 9.87 11.08
N ALA A 292 4.89 9.12 10.44
CA ALA A 292 6.24 9.59 10.19
C ALA A 292 6.25 10.79 9.21
N ASP A 293 7.08 11.80 9.49
CA ASP A 293 7.44 12.84 8.52
C ASP A 293 8.46 12.25 7.52
N ALA A 294 8.01 11.30 6.72
CA ALA A 294 8.84 10.58 5.76
C ALA A 294 7.99 9.95 4.64
N GLY A 295 8.63 9.72 3.49
CA GLY A 295 7.97 9.11 2.35
C GLY A 295 6.82 9.97 1.82
N SER A 296 5.74 9.31 1.42
CA SER A 296 4.50 9.97 0.98
C SER A 296 3.58 10.38 2.13
N LEU A 297 3.89 10.05 3.38
CA LEU A 297 2.99 10.29 4.51
C LEU A 297 2.65 11.77 4.73
N PRO A 298 3.60 12.73 4.62
CA PRO A 298 3.26 14.16 4.69
C PRO A 298 2.29 14.60 3.58
N GLU A 299 2.46 14.08 2.35
CA GLU A 299 1.57 14.36 1.21
C GLU A 299 0.16 13.80 1.43
N VAL A 300 0.08 12.56 1.94
CA VAL A 300 -1.18 11.83 2.07
C VAL A 300 -1.94 12.22 3.34
N CYS A 301 -1.26 12.44 4.44
CA CYS A 301 -1.90 12.78 5.70
C CYS A 301 -2.20 14.28 5.82
N GLY A 302 -1.39 15.16 5.22
CA GLY A 302 -1.52 16.60 5.38
C GLY A 302 -1.52 17.02 6.86
N ASP A 303 -2.46 17.85 7.24
CA ASP A 303 -2.67 18.31 8.62
C ASP A 303 -3.68 17.45 9.43
N ALA A 304 -4.09 16.31 8.87
CA ALA A 304 -4.97 15.34 9.51
C ALA A 304 -4.24 14.30 10.39
N ALA A 305 -2.92 14.42 10.53
CA ALA A 305 -2.11 13.59 11.40
C ALA A 305 -1.07 14.42 12.14
N LEU A 306 -0.60 13.92 13.28
CA LEU A 306 0.63 14.43 13.88
C LEU A 306 1.83 13.80 13.17
N LEU A 307 2.60 14.63 12.47
CA LEU A 307 3.82 14.18 11.80
C LEU A 307 5.00 14.24 12.78
N VAL A 308 5.79 13.16 12.84
CA VAL A 308 6.91 13.00 13.77
C VAL A 308 8.16 12.51 13.06
N ASN A 309 9.32 12.81 13.62
CA ASN A 309 10.56 12.23 13.14
C ASN A 309 10.58 10.72 13.43
N PRO A 310 10.55 9.83 12.40
CA PRO A 310 10.50 8.37 12.62
C PRO A 310 11.77 7.81 13.27
N ARG A 311 12.81 8.60 13.40
CA ARG A 311 14.09 8.20 14.01
C ARG A 311 14.21 8.65 15.48
N ASN A 312 13.22 9.40 15.98
CA ASN A 312 13.17 9.90 17.35
C ASN A 312 12.02 9.24 18.13
N PRO A 313 12.29 8.22 18.97
CA PRO A 313 11.24 7.59 19.78
C PRO A 313 10.54 8.56 20.74
N ALA A 314 11.22 9.60 21.22
CA ALA A 314 10.62 10.57 22.12
C ALA A 314 9.55 11.41 21.41
N ASP A 315 9.80 11.89 20.18
CA ASP A 315 8.79 12.61 19.37
C ASP A 315 7.53 11.76 19.15
N MET A 316 7.71 10.45 18.85
CA MET A 316 6.59 9.53 18.70
C MET A 316 5.80 9.36 20.02
N ALA A 317 6.51 9.17 21.13
CA ALA A 317 5.89 9.04 22.45
C ALA A 317 5.10 10.28 22.83
N ASP A 318 5.67 11.48 22.62
CA ASP A 318 5.03 12.75 22.94
C ASP A 318 3.79 13.01 22.06
N ALA A 319 3.86 12.70 20.77
CA ALA A 319 2.71 12.82 19.86
C ALA A 319 1.58 11.84 20.22
N LEU A 320 1.92 10.58 20.53
CA LEU A 320 0.95 9.57 20.97
C LEU A 320 0.30 9.97 22.30
N GLU A 321 1.09 10.47 23.27
CA GLU A 321 0.54 10.97 24.55
C GLU A 321 -0.46 12.10 24.32
N ARG A 322 -0.11 13.10 23.51
CA ARG A 322 -1.01 14.22 23.19
C ARG A 322 -2.35 13.75 22.63
N ILE A 323 -2.34 12.77 21.70
CA ILE A 323 -3.58 12.23 21.15
C ILE A 323 -4.44 11.52 22.19
N VAL A 324 -3.84 10.78 23.13
CA VAL A 324 -4.61 10.02 24.12
C VAL A 324 -5.07 10.86 25.31
N THR A 325 -4.43 12.02 25.56
CA THR A 325 -4.74 12.89 26.71
C THR A 325 -5.47 14.18 26.35
N ASP A 326 -5.47 14.58 25.07
CA ASP A 326 -6.11 15.83 24.60
C ASP A 326 -7.32 15.49 23.70
N ASP A 327 -8.50 15.51 24.30
CA ASP A 327 -9.76 15.22 23.61
C ASP A 327 -10.08 16.23 22.49
N ALA A 328 -9.70 17.50 22.67
CA ALA A 328 -9.94 18.53 21.65
C ALA A 328 -9.07 18.30 20.42
N LEU A 329 -7.78 18.02 20.62
CA LEU A 329 -6.85 17.64 19.53
C LEU A 329 -7.33 16.37 18.81
N ARG A 330 -7.76 15.36 19.57
CA ARG A 330 -8.29 14.12 18.99
C ARG A 330 -9.49 14.37 18.10
N ALA A 331 -10.45 15.15 18.58
CA ALA A 331 -11.65 15.51 17.79
C ALA A 331 -11.30 16.31 16.53
N GLU A 332 -10.33 17.23 16.62
CA GLU A 332 -9.84 18.00 15.47
C GLU A 332 -9.20 17.08 14.43
N LEU A 333 -8.30 16.17 14.83
CA LEU A 333 -7.63 15.24 13.91
C LEU A 333 -8.60 14.28 13.26
N VAL A 334 -9.63 13.80 13.97
CA VAL A 334 -10.69 12.95 13.40
C VAL A 334 -11.48 13.71 12.33
N SER A 335 -11.88 14.96 12.62
CA SER A 335 -12.61 15.80 11.63
C SER A 335 -11.78 16.02 10.37
N LYS A 336 -10.52 16.44 10.53
CA LYS A 336 -9.58 16.61 9.42
C LYS A 336 -9.32 15.30 8.66
N GLY A 337 -9.25 14.17 9.38
CA GLY A 337 -9.09 12.84 8.80
C GLY A 337 -10.22 12.49 7.84
N HIS A 338 -11.46 12.71 8.22
CA HIS A 338 -12.61 12.49 7.34
C HIS A 338 -12.58 13.40 6.09
N GLU A 339 -12.18 14.66 6.23
CA GLU A 339 -12.00 15.56 5.08
C GLU A 339 -10.87 15.07 4.16
N GLN A 340 -9.78 14.63 4.74
CA GLN A 340 -8.61 14.15 3.99
C GLN A 340 -8.92 12.88 3.20
N THR A 341 -9.65 11.90 3.78
CA THR A 341 -10.06 10.70 3.04
C THR A 341 -10.96 11.01 1.86
N GLY A 342 -11.80 12.04 1.96
CA GLY A 342 -12.65 12.51 0.85
C GLY A 342 -11.85 12.94 -0.39
N ARG A 343 -10.62 13.43 -0.21
CA ARG A 343 -9.72 13.82 -1.31
C ARG A 343 -9.15 12.62 -2.08
N PHE A 344 -9.15 11.44 -1.47
CA PHE A 344 -8.61 10.19 -2.00
C PHE A 344 -9.71 9.15 -2.29
N SER A 345 -10.84 9.57 -2.86
CA SER A 345 -11.94 8.65 -3.13
C SER A 345 -11.62 7.65 -4.25
N VAL A 346 -12.20 6.44 -4.17
CA VAL A 346 -12.08 5.41 -5.22
C VAL A 346 -12.61 5.94 -6.57
N ALA A 347 -13.70 6.71 -6.53
CA ALA A 347 -14.28 7.31 -7.75
C ALA A 347 -13.31 8.26 -8.45
N ARG A 348 -12.61 9.12 -7.69
CA ARG A 348 -11.60 10.04 -8.23
C ARG A 348 -10.43 9.26 -8.83
N SER A 349 -9.88 8.29 -8.10
CA SER A 349 -8.78 7.44 -8.60
C SER A 349 -9.16 6.70 -9.87
N ALA A 350 -10.36 6.14 -9.94
CA ALA A 350 -10.88 5.47 -11.14
C ALA A 350 -11.06 6.44 -12.32
N THR A 351 -11.58 7.64 -12.09
CA THR A 351 -11.75 8.67 -13.12
C THR A 351 -10.42 9.10 -13.71
N GLU A 352 -9.42 9.40 -12.87
CA GLU A 352 -8.08 9.79 -13.29
C GLU A 352 -7.37 8.65 -14.04
N MET A 353 -7.50 7.41 -13.56
CA MET A 353 -6.94 6.24 -14.24
C MET A 353 -7.61 5.97 -15.59
N ALA A 354 -8.93 6.09 -15.69
CA ALA A 354 -9.65 5.96 -16.95
C ALA A 354 -9.24 7.04 -17.97
N ALA A 355 -9.01 8.27 -17.53
CA ALA A 355 -8.48 9.34 -18.38
C ALA A 355 -7.08 9.01 -18.90
N LEU A 356 -6.20 8.46 -18.04
CA LEU A 356 -4.87 8.00 -18.44
C LEU A 356 -4.94 6.87 -19.47
N TYR A 357 -5.83 5.90 -19.31
CA TYR A 357 -6.01 4.84 -20.30
C TYR A 357 -6.48 5.39 -21.66
N ARG A 358 -7.42 6.35 -21.68
CA ARG A 358 -7.87 6.99 -22.93
C ARG A 358 -6.74 7.75 -23.63
N GLN A 359 -5.94 8.48 -22.87
CA GLN A 359 -4.76 9.18 -23.40
C GLN A 359 -3.78 8.20 -24.06
N LEU A 360 -3.42 7.12 -23.36
CA LEU A 360 -2.47 6.12 -23.87
C LEU A 360 -3.01 5.39 -25.13
N ALA A 361 -4.28 5.06 -25.16
CA ALA A 361 -4.90 4.44 -26.33
C ALA A 361 -4.88 5.37 -27.56
N ALA A 362 -5.12 6.67 -27.37
CA ALA A 362 -5.05 7.67 -28.45
C ALA A 362 -3.61 7.84 -28.99
N GLU A 363 -2.60 7.83 -28.12
CA GLU A 363 -1.18 7.86 -28.52
C GLU A 363 -0.82 6.63 -29.38
N GLY A 364 -1.27 5.42 -29.00
CA GLY A 364 -1.03 4.19 -29.73
C GLY A 364 -1.71 4.12 -31.11
N SER A 365 -2.83 4.79 -31.27
CA SER A 365 -3.56 4.84 -32.55
C SER A 365 -2.93 5.83 -33.57
N SER A 366 -2.02 6.69 -33.10
CA SER A 366 -1.36 7.73 -33.89
C SER A 366 0.05 7.35 -34.34
N SER A 367 0.59 6.22 -33.85
CA SER A 367 1.92 5.67 -34.14
C SER A 367 1.83 4.52 -35.11
#